data_1b01b2860e5e775a3759b06b9db14be5
#
_entry.id   1b01b2860e5e775a3759b06b9db14be5
#
_cell.length_a   1.000
_cell.length_b   1.000
_cell.length_c   1.000
_cell.angle_alpha   90.00
_cell.angle_beta   90.00
_cell.angle_gamma   90.00
#
_symmetry.space_group_name_H-M   'P 1'
#
loop_
_entity.id
_entity.type
_entity.pdbx_description
1 polymer ?
#
loop_
_entity_poly.entity_id
_entity_poly.type
_entity_poly.pdbx_seq_one_letter_code
_entity_poly.pdbx_strand_id
1 'polypeptide(L)'
;MLKNMDYRQVFIPEIRWSYKTIAVLLFLAVMPNVLGYFSFSTPFGFNIHLFQYLIFLAALLYGPAGGGISGAAGSIYPAFALHNPYIIIGNMILGIFVGLFSKKTSIFLAVLAAYAIQLPFLWITDVYLAGMPVNVVQVVVFVLLIENILSAAAAKLTYKKAKELIA
;
A
#
# COMPACT_ATOMS: atom_id res chain seq x y z
N MET A 1 -29.02 11.85 4.10
CA MET A 1 -29.62 10.52 4.01
C MET A 1 -28.50 9.47 4.14
N LEU A 2 -27.94 9.31 5.37
CA LEU A 2 -26.93 8.32 5.71
C LEU A 2 -27.64 7.15 6.41
N LYS A 3 -28.40 6.38 5.62
CA LYS A 3 -29.18 5.25 6.11
C LYS A 3 -28.20 4.06 6.29
N ASN A 4 -27.96 3.70 7.56
CA ASN A 4 -27.41 2.44 8.04
C ASN A 4 -26.35 1.76 7.13
N MET A 5 -25.17 2.40 6.99
CA MET A 5 -24.01 1.67 6.49
C MET A 5 -23.54 0.77 7.62
N ASP A 6 -23.73 -0.53 7.44
CA ASP A 6 -23.11 -1.53 8.31
C ASP A 6 -21.58 -1.40 8.14
N TYR A 7 -20.92 -0.83 9.15
CA TYR A 7 -19.46 -0.62 9.15
C TYR A 7 -18.69 -1.92 8.92
N ARG A 8 -19.27 -3.07 9.26
CA ARG A 8 -18.69 -4.38 8.99
C ARG A 8 -18.53 -4.64 7.49
N GLN A 9 -19.53 -4.28 6.67
CA GLN A 9 -19.46 -4.45 5.21
C GLN A 9 -18.46 -3.50 4.53
N VAL A 10 -18.12 -2.39 5.19
CA VAL A 10 -17.13 -1.46 4.65
C VAL A 10 -15.70 -1.99 4.84
N PHE A 11 -15.42 -2.61 5.98
CA PHE A 11 -14.05 -3.05 6.33
C PHE A 11 -13.78 -4.51 5.98
N ILE A 12 -14.80 -5.36 5.97
CA ILE A 12 -14.69 -6.78 5.68
C ILE A 12 -15.49 -7.02 4.40
N PRO A 13 -14.86 -7.14 3.23
CA PRO A 13 -15.56 -7.58 2.02
C PRO A 13 -16.14 -8.98 2.28
N GLU A 14 -17.22 -9.33 1.56
CA GLU A 14 -17.77 -10.69 1.55
C GLU A 14 -16.78 -11.68 0.92
N ILE A 15 -15.70 -11.96 1.61
CA ILE A 15 -14.68 -12.91 1.18
C ILE A 15 -15.10 -14.27 1.71
N ARG A 16 -15.28 -15.24 0.82
CA ARG A 16 -15.35 -16.65 1.22
C ARG A 16 -13.97 -17.09 1.67
N TRP A 17 -13.76 -17.14 2.97
CA TRP A 17 -12.50 -17.60 3.52
C TRP A 17 -12.27 -19.08 3.18
N SER A 18 -11.30 -19.34 2.35
CA SER A 18 -10.83 -20.65 1.93
C SER A 18 -9.32 -20.71 2.11
N TYR A 19 -8.73 -21.90 2.06
CA TYR A 19 -7.27 -22.06 2.09
C TYR A 19 -6.58 -21.26 0.99
N LYS A 20 -7.16 -21.21 -0.21
CA LYS A 20 -6.63 -20.41 -1.32
C LYS A 20 -6.64 -18.91 -1.00
N THR A 21 -7.75 -18.41 -0.47
CA THR A 21 -7.91 -16.99 -0.11
C THR A 21 -6.89 -16.58 0.95
N ILE A 22 -6.71 -17.41 1.99
CA ILE A 22 -5.72 -17.18 3.04
C ILE A 22 -4.30 -17.24 2.48
N ALA A 23 -3.98 -18.24 1.66
CA ALA A 23 -2.65 -18.38 1.06
C ALA A 23 -2.29 -17.19 0.17
N VAL A 24 -3.23 -16.68 -0.64
CA VAL A 24 -3.00 -15.49 -1.46
C VAL A 24 -2.81 -14.25 -0.58
N LEU A 25 -3.59 -14.08 0.50
CA LEU A 25 -3.39 -12.96 1.42
C LEU A 25 -2.01 -13.03 2.10
N LEU A 26 -1.59 -14.20 2.56
CA LEU A 26 -0.26 -14.40 3.14
C LEU A 26 0.85 -14.10 2.12
N PHE A 27 0.69 -14.56 0.88
CA PHE A 27 1.60 -14.21 -0.21
C PHE A 27 1.70 -12.70 -0.39
N LEU A 28 0.55 -12.00 -0.46
CA LEU A 28 0.50 -10.55 -0.63
C LEU A 28 0.99 -9.78 0.62
N ALA A 29 1.02 -10.38 1.79
CA ALA A 29 1.58 -9.79 3.00
C ALA A 29 3.12 -9.95 3.08
N VAL A 30 3.68 -11.04 2.54
CA VAL A 30 5.12 -11.34 2.64
C VAL A 30 5.89 -10.81 1.43
N MET A 31 5.36 -11.02 0.24
CA MET A 31 6.07 -10.71 -1.03
C MET A 31 6.43 -9.24 -1.25
N PRO A 32 5.72 -8.23 -0.68
CA PRO A 32 6.20 -6.86 -0.77
C PRO A 32 7.60 -6.66 -0.18
N ASN A 33 7.98 -7.41 0.87
CA ASN A 33 9.34 -7.37 1.42
C ASN A 33 10.38 -7.85 0.40
N VAL A 34 10.06 -8.90 -0.38
CA VAL A 34 10.93 -9.40 -1.45
C VAL A 34 11.05 -8.36 -2.56
N LEU A 35 9.95 -7.75 -2.98
CA LEU A 35 9.98 -6.67 -3.98
C LEU A 35 10.69 -5.41 -3.46
N GLY A 36 10.61 -5.11 -2.18
CA GLY A 36 11.33 -4.01 -1.54
C GLY A 36 12.85 -4.19 -1.54
N TYR A 37 13.34 -5.43 -1.60
CA TYR A 37 14.76 -5.71 -1.76
C TYR A 37 15.26 -5.29 -3.15
N PHE A 38 14.43 -5.40 -4.19
CA PHE A 38 14.78 -5.00 -5.55
C PHE A 38 14.46 -3.53 -5.78
N SER A 39 15.47 -2.76 -6.18
CA SER A 39 15.33 -1.36 -6.56
C SER A 39 15.78 -1.13 -7.98
N PHE A 40 15.10 -0.23 -8.66
CA PHE A 40 15.44 0.22 -10.00
C PHE A 40 16.07 1.61 -9.90
N SER A 41 17.38 1.70 -10.12
CA SER A 41 18.08 2.99 -10.14
C SER A 41 17.66 3.79 -11.37
N THR A 42 17.26 5.03 -11.13
CA THR A 42 16.91 5.96 -12.21
C THR A 42 18.12 6.78 -12.63
N PRO A 43 18.14 7.31 -13.88
CA PRO A 43 19.19 8.24 -14.33
C PRO A 43 19.26 9.52 -13.47
N PHE A 44 18.24 9.81 -12.68
CA PHE A 44 18.14 10.99 -11.83
C PHE A 44 18.70 10.79 -10.41
N GLY A 45 19.32 9.64 -10.12
CA GLY A 45 19.99 9.36 -8.86
C GLY A 45 19.08 8.90 -7.71
N PHE A 46 17.83 8.54 -7.97
CA PHE A 46 16.94 7.91 -6.99
C PHE A 46 16.54 6.49 -7.40
N ASN A 47 16.21 5.68 -6.41
CA ASN A 47 15.77 4.30 -6.60
C ASN A 47 14.25 4.23 -6.56
N ILE A 48 13.65 3.43 -7.45
CA ILE A 48 12.22 3.12 -7.48
C ILE A 48 12.02 1.69 -6.96
N HIS A 49 11.07 1.54 -6.06
CA HIS A 49 10.63 0.25 -5.54
C HIS A 49 9.16 0.02 -5.91
N LEU A 50 8.80 -1.20 -6.28
CA LEU A 50 7.42 -1.52 -6.67
C LEU A 50 6.69 -2.38 -5.63
N PHE A 51 7.13 -2.38 -4.37
CA PHE A 51 6.52 -3.21 -3.35
C PHE A 51 5.08 -2.78 -3.00
N GLN A 52 4.74 -1.49 -3.16
CA GLN A 52 3.37 -0.97 -2.97
C GLN A 52 2.37 -1.63 -3.93
N TYR A 53 2.82 -2.13 -5.08
CA TYR A 53 1.98 -2.86 -6.02
C TYR A 53 1.19 -3.99 -5.36
N LEU A 54 1.86 -4.83 -4.54
CA LEU A 54 1.21 -5.96 -3.87
C LEU A 54 0.31 -5.51 -2.71
N ILE A 55 0.66 -4.41 -2.04
CA ILE A 55 -0.19 -3.77 -1.03
C ILE A 55 -1.50 -3.30 -1.66
N PHE A 56 -1.43 -2.64 -2.82
CA PHE A 56 -2.62 -2.18 -3.54
C PHE A 56 -3.44 -3.34 -4.11
N LEU A 57 -2.79 -4.40 -4.59
CA LEU A 57 -3.47 -5.61 -5.03
C LEU A 57 -4.21 -6.27 -3.86
N ALA A 58 -3.60 -6.37 -2.68
CA ALA A 58 -4.25 -6.85 -1.47
C ALA A 58 -5.44 -5.95 -1.06
N ALA A 59 -5.28 -4.64 -1.16
CA ALA A 59 -6.34 -3.66 -0.91
C ALA A 59 -7.53 -3.83 -1.85
N LEU A 60 -7.28 -4.10 -3.14
CA LEU A 60 -8.33 -4.35 -4.13
C LEU A 60 -9.05 -5.68 -3.92
N LEU A 61 -8.34 -6.74 -3.53
CA LEU A 61 -8.88 -8.08 -3.36
C LEU A 61 -9.61 -8.25 -2.02
N TYR A 62 -9.03 -7.71 -0.94
CA TYR A 62 -9.45 -7.95 0.44
C TYR A 62 -9.92 -6.69 1.16
N GLY A 63 -10.04 -5.55 0.42
CA GLY A 63 -10.48 -4.29 0.99
C GLY A 63 -9.49 -3.70 2.00
N PRO A 64 -9.97 -2.81 2.90
CA PRO A 64 -9.13 -2.09 3.86
C PRO A 64 -8.31 -3.01 4.78
N ALA A 65 -8.89 -4.13 5.22
CA ALA A 65 -8.20 -5.10 6.07
C ALA A 65 -7.01 -5.74 5.35
N GLY A 66 -7.21 -6.20 4.09
CA GLY A 66 -6.14 -6.78 3.30
C GLY A 66 -5.03 -5.79 2.97
N GLY A 67 -5.41 -4.57 2.59
CA GLY A 67 -4.46 -3.48 2.35
C GLY A 67 -3.64 -3.14 3.60
N GLY A 68 -4.30 -3.05 4.77
CA GLY A 68 -3.63 -2.79 6.04
C GLY A 68 -2.68 -3.90 6.46
N ILE A 69 -3.09 -5.16 6.37
CA ILE A 69 -2.25 -6.33 6.69
C ILE A 69 -1.04 -6.38 5.75
N SER A 70 -1.26 -6.27 4.43
CA SER A 70 -0.18 -6.29 3.45
C SER A 70 0.74 -5.08 3.61
N GLY A 71 0.20 -3.88 3.89
CA GLY A 71 0.96 -2.67 4.14
C GLY A 71 1.86 -2.79 5.36
N ALA A 72 1.33 -3.28 6.48
CA ALA A 72 2.10 -3.46 7.70
C ALA A 72 3.16 -4.58 7.55
N ALA A 73 2.74 -5.79 7.22
CA ALA A 73 3.63 -6.94 7.13
C ALA A 73 4.61 -6.83 5.96
N GLY A 74 4.17 -6.27 4.82
CA GLY A 74 4.97 -6.12 3.61
C GLY A 74 6.01 -5.00 3.66
N SER A 75 5.99 -4.17 4.69
CA SER A 75 6.93 -3.05 4.86
C SER A 75 8.00 -3.28 5.92
N ILE A 76 8.10 -4.50 6.44
CA ILE A 76 9.09 -4.83 7.48
C ILE A 76 10.52 -4.67 6.94
N TYR A 77 10.80 -5.25 5.75
CA TYR A 77 12.11 -5.13 5.13
C TYR A 77 12.48 -3.67 4.81
N PRO A 78 11.65 -2.88 4.09
CA PRO A 78 11.95 -1.46 3.87
C PRO A 78 12.17 -0.67 5.16
N ALA A 79 11.39 -0.93 6.20
CA ALA A 79 11.57 -0.28 7.50
C ALA A 79 12.91 -0.61 8.15
N PHE A 80 13.33 -1.87 8.07
CA PHE A 80 14.63 -2.32 8.56
C PHE A 80 15.79 -1.74 7.72
N ALA A 81 15.70 -1.83 6.39
CA ALA A 81 16.72 -1.37 5.47
C ALA A 81 16.97 0.15 5.55
N LEU A 82 15.92 0.93 5.79
CA LEU A 82 16.00 2.39 5.91
C LEU A 82 16.09 2.87 7.37
N HIS A 83 16.18 1.96 8.35
CA HIS A 83 16.22 2.28 9.78
C HIS A 83 15.06 3.18 10.22
N ASN A 84 13.90 3.05 9.58
CA ASN A 84 12.73 3.87 9.83
C ASN A 84 11.49 2.99 10.09
N PRO A 85 11.16 2.67 11.36
CA PRO A 85 10.03 1.80 11.70
C PRO A 85 8.67 2.41 11.35
N TYR A 86 8.58 3.72 11.17
CA TYR A 86 7.34 4.42 10.83
C TYR A 86 6.83 4.08 9.43
N ILE A 87 7.69 3.56 8.55
CA ILE A 87 7.32 3.05 7.22
C ILE A 87 6.23 1.98 7.32
N ILE A 88 6.26 1.13 8.36
CA ILE A 88 5.26 0.08 8.58
C ILE A 88 3.87 0.71 8.78
N ILE A 89 3.78 1.71 9.66
CA ILE A 89 2.52 2.39 9.96
C ILE A 89 2.06 3.21 8.75
N GLY A 90 2.98 3.90 8.08
CA GLY A 90 2.67 4.69 6.87
C GLY A 90 2.06 3.83 5.77
N ASN A 91 2.64 2.67 5.46
CA ASN A 91 2.11 1.78 4.44
C ASN A 91 0.85 1.01 4.89
N MET A 92 0.67 0.76 6.19
CA MET A 92 -0.58 0.27 6.73
C MET A 92 -1.72 1.29 6.49
N ILE A 93 -1.49 2.57 6.80
CA ILE A 93 -2.43 3.65 6.54
C ILE A 93 -2.75 3.71 5.03
N LEU A 94 -1.73 3.75 4.17
CA LEU A 94 -1.88 3.78 2.73
C LEU A 94 -2.75 2.63 2.23
N GLY A 95 -2.44 1.40 2.63
CA GLY A 95 -3.18 0.20 2.22
C GLY A 95 -4.64 0.19 2.68
N ILE A 96 -4.92 0.61 3.93
CA ILE A 96 -6.28 0.74 4.46
C ILE A 96 -7.10 1.71 3.61
N PHE A 97 -6.58 2.92 3.37
CA PHE A 97 -7.32 3.95 2.65
C PHE A 97 -7.46 3.64 1.16
N VAL A 98 -6.47 3.02 0.52
CA VAL A 98 -6.63 2.50 -0.85
C VAL A 98 -7.77 1.49 -0.91
N GLY A 99 -7.83 0.53 0.02
CA GLY A 99 -8.91 -0.45 0.08
C GLY A 99 -10.29 0.17 0.37
N LEU A 100 -10.33 1.27 1.13
CA LEU A 100 -11.56 1.99 1.42
C LEU A 100 -12.07 2.76 0.21
N PHE A 101 -11.18 3.53 -0.44
CA PHE A 101 -11.57 4.43 -1.52
C PHE A 101 -11.78 3.70 -2.85
N SER A 102 -11.05 2.63 -3.13
CA SER A 102 -11.18 1.85 -4.36
C SER A 102 -12.55 1.20 -4.56
N LYS A 103 -13.35 1.10 -3.48
CA LYS A 103 -14.76 0.66 -3.57
C LYS A 103 -15.68 1.68 -4.25
N LYS A 104 -15.30 2.96 -4.27
CA LYS A 104 -16.15 4.06 -4.78
C LYS A 104 -15.50 4.85 -5.91
N THR A 105 -14.19 4.70 -6.11
CA THR A 105 -13.43 5.47 -7.10
C THR A 105 -12.51 4.56 -7.91
N SER A 106 -11.88 5.11 -8.95
CA SER A 106 -10.81 4.40 -9.66
C SER A 106 -9.61 4.18 -8.76
N ILE A 107 -8.84 3.13 -9.01
CA ILE A 107 -7.63 2.81 -8.22
C ILE A 107 -6.66 4.00 -8.17
N PHE A 108 -6.51 4.76 -9.25
CA PHE A 108 -5.62 5.92 -9.29
C PHE A 108 -6.08 7.02 -8.34
N LEU A 109 -7.39 7.36 -8.36
CA LEU A 109 -7.94 8.35 -7.43
C LEU A 109 -7.90 7.85 -5.99
N ALA A 110 -8.16 6.56 -5.76
CA ALA A 110 -8.06 5.94 -4.44
C ALA A 110 -6.65 6.05 -3.87
N VAL A 111 -5.62 5.74 -4.69
CA VAL A 111 -4.21 5.81 -4.30
C VAL A 111 -3.79 7.25 -4.04
N LEU A 112 -4.15 8.20 -4.90
CA LEU A 112 -3.82 9.61 -4.68
C LEU A 112 -4.46 10.16 -3.40
N ALA A 113 -5.74 9.85 -3.15
CA ALA A 113 -6.42 10.27 -1.93
C ALA A 113 -5.83 9.61 -0.66
N ALA A 114 -5.52 8.31 -0.73
CA ALA A 114 -4.87 7.59 0.36
C ALA A 114 -3.46 8.14 0.64
N TYR A 115 -2.70 8.45 -0.40
CA TYR A 115 -1.39 9.07 -0.28
C TYR A 115 -1.46 10.46 0.34
N ALA A 116 -2.44 11.29 -0.05
CA ALA A 116 -2.66 12.59 0.56
C ALA A 116 -2.95 12.51 2.07
N ILE A 117 -3.62 11.43 2.53
CA ILE A 117 -3.85 11.16 3.96
C ILE A 117 -2.56 10.67 4.63
N GLN A 118 -1.75 9.84 3.96
CA GLN A 118 -0.48 9.35 4.48
C GLN A 118 0.57 10.47 4.61
N LEU A 119 0.57 11.45 3.73
CA LEU A 119 1.59 12.49 3.60
C LEU A 119 1.90 13.26 4.90
N PRO A 120 0.91 13.76 5.66
CA PRO A 120 1.18 14.43 6.93
C PRO A 120 1.88 13.51 7.95
N PHE A 121 1.47 12.23 8.00
CA PHE A 121 2.09 11.23 8.85
C PHE A 121 3.54 11.01 8.45
N LEU A 122 3.80 10.75 7.16
CA LEU A 122 5.14 10.56 6.61
C LEU A 122 6.03 11.77 6.91
N TRP A 123 5.53 12.97 6.65
CA TRP A 123 6.29 14.20 6.91
C TRP A 123 6.70 14.34 8.37
N ILE A 124 5.75 14.14 9.29
CA ILE A 124 6.01 14.25 10.73
C ILE A 124 7.00 13.17 11.17
N THR A 125 6.80 11.92 10.76
CA THR A 125 7.66 10.83 11.20
C THR A 125 9.05 10.91 10.62
N ASP A 126 9.20 11.24 9.35
CA ASP A 126 10.50 11.25 8.70
C ASP A 126 11.34 12.47 9.12
N VAL A 127 10.74 13.66 9.17
CA VAL A 127 11.48 14.88 9.55
C VAL A 127 11.76 14.92 11.03
N TYR A 128 10.74 14.72 11.88
CA TYR A 128 10.87 15.02 13.32
C TYR A 128 11.20 13.80 14.17
N LEU A 129 10.80 12.59 13.76
CA LEU A 129 11.04 11.39 14.57
C LEU A 129 12.23 10.57 14.04
N ALA A 130 12.37 10.43 12.74
CA ALA A 130 13.51 9.76 12.11
C ALA A 130 14.70 10.73 11.86
N GLY A 131 14.50 12.06 12.03
CA GLY A 131 15.55 13.06 11.90
C GLY A 131 16.09 13.22 10.48
N MET A 132 15.30 12.89 9.46
CA MET A 132 15.74 13.02 8.07
C MET A 132 15.78 14.49 7.63
N PRO A 133 16.80 14.91 6.86
CA PRO A 133 16.84 16.27 6.30
C PRO A 133 15.62 16.57 5.44
N VAL A 134 15.06 17.77 5.58
CA VAL A 134 13.83 18.19 4.86
C VAL A 134 13.96 18.02 3.35
N ASN A 135 15.09 18.37 2.76
CA ASN A 135 15.34 18.21 1.33
C ASN A 135 15.32 16.74 0.88
N VAL A 136 15.76 15.81 1.75
CA VAL A 136 15.67 14.36 1.47
C VAL A 136 14.21 13.91 1.53
N VAL A 137 13.44 14.33 2.54
CA VAL A 137 12.02 13.99 2.65
C VAL A 137 11.22 14.53 1.47
N GLN A 138 11.52 15.72 0.97
CA GLN A 138 10.89 16.25 -0.24
C GLN A 138 11.10 15.34 -1.46
N VAL A 139 12.33 14.82 -1.65
CA VAL A 139 12.62 13.85 -2.72
C VAL A 139 11.85 12.54 -2.49
N VAL A 140 11.85 12.03 -1.25
CA VAL A 140 11.10 10.81 -0.90
C VAL A 140 9.61 10.96 -1.24
N VAL A 141 8.99 12.08 -0.86
CA VAL A 141 7.57 12.38 -1.17
C VAL A 141 7.34 12.35 -2.67
N PHE A 142 8.20 12.97 -3.46
CA PHE A 142 8.03 12.99 -4.92
C PHE A 142 8.21 11.59 -5.54
N VAL A 143 9.22 10.84 -5.11
CA VAL A 143 9.49 9.48 -5.59
C VAL A 143 8.35 8.56 -5.23
N LEU A 144 7.85 8.59 -3.98
CA LEU A 144 6.71 7.80 -3.54
C LEU A 144 5.44 8.09 -4.35
N LEU A 145 5.20 9.34 -4.76
CA LEU A 145 4.07 9.65 -5.63
C LEU A 145 4.17 8.90 -6.96
N ILE A 146 5.35 8.89 -7.59
CA ILE A 146 5.60 8.16 -8.85
C ILE A 146 5.43 6.65 -8.62
N GLU A 147 6.05 6.10 -7.58
CA GLU A 147 5.95 4.68 -7.22
C GLU A 147 4.50 4.24 -6.99
N ASN A 148 3.72 5.05 -6.30
CA ASN A 148 2.32 4.79 -6.05
C ASN A 148 1.49 4.75 -7.34
N ILE A 149 1.74 5.66 -8.30
CA ILE A 149 1.05 5.67 -9.59
C ILE A 149 1.41 4.42 -10.41
N LEU A 150 2.71 4.08 -10.48
CA LEU A 150 3.17 2.88 -11.20
C LEU A 150 2.61 1.60 -10.56
N SER A 151 2.63 1.53 -9.23
CA SER A 151 2.07 0.41 -8.46
C SER A 151 0.56 0.27 -8.64
N ALA A 152 -0.18 1.39 -8.71
CA ALA A 152 -1.61 1.39 -9.01
C ALA A 152 -1.90 0.85 -10.42
N ALA A 153 -1.09 1.21 -11.41
CA ALA A 153 -1.22 0.69 -12.78
C ALA A 153 -0.97 -0.83 -12.81
N ALA A 154 0.09 -1.31 -12.17
CA ALA A 154 0.40 -2.73 -12.06
C ALA A 154 -0.72 -3.52 -11.35
N ALA A 155 -1.24 -2.99 -10.23
CA ALA A 155 -2.34 -3.60 -9.49
C ALA A 155 -3.62 -3.68 -10.34
N LYS A 156 -3.95 -2.63 -11.09
CA LYS A 156 -5.09 -2.62 -12.01
C LYS A 156 -4.98 -3.69 -13.09
N LEU A 157 -3.79 -3.84 -13.69
CA LEU A 157 -3.56 -4.82 -14.77
C LEU A 157 -3.67 -6.26 -14.28
N THR A 158 -3.23 -6.54 -13.06
CA THR A 158 -3.17 -7.90 -12.51
C THR A 158 -4.40 -8.29 -11.70
N TYR A 159 -5.22 -7.31 -11.27
CA TYR A 159 -6.37 -7.52 -10.39
C TYR A 159 -7.33 -8.61 -10.88
N LYS A 160 -7.69 -8.60 -12.18
CA LYS A 160 -8.65 -9.57 -12.73
C LYS A 160 -8.14 -11.01 -12.58
N LYS A 161 -6.90 -11.26 -12.98
CA LYS A 161 -6.26 -12.58 -12.85
C LYS A 161 -6.11 -12.99 -11.38
N ALA A 162 -5.71 -12.07 -10.51
CA ALA A 162 -5.59 -12.35 -9.08
C ALA A 162 -6.95 -12.68 -8.44
N LYS A 163 -8.02 -12.02 -8.87
CA LYS A 163 -9.37 -12.29 -8.38
C LYS A 163 -9.86 -13.68 -8.79
N GLU A 164 -9.52 -14.15 -9.99
CA GLU A 164 -9.84 -15.50 -10.48
C GLU A 164 -9.15 -16.59 -9.63
N LEU A 165 -7.98 -16.31 -9.03
CA LEU A 165 -7.29 -17.27 -8.15
C LEU A 165 -8.00 -17.51 -6.82
N ILE A 166 -8.77 -16.53 -6.34
CA ILE A 166 -9.46 -16.59 -5.03
C ILE A 166 -10.97 -16.85 -5.16
N ALA A 167 -11.51 -16.89 -6.37
CA ALA A 167 -12.89 -17.27 -6.67
C ALA A 167 -13.01 -18.80 -6.60
#